data_9bf4ce835f856699d38ff91526b1202f
#
_entry.id   9bf4ce835f856699d38ff91526b1202f
#
_cell.length_a   1.000
_cell.length_b   1.000
_cell.length_c   1.000
_cell.angle_alpha   90.00
_cell.angle_beta   90.00
_cell.angle_gamma   90.00
#
_symmetry.space_group_name_H-M   'P 1'
#
loop_
_entity.id
_entity.type
_entity.pdbx_description
1 polymer ?
#
loop_
_entity_poly.entity_id
_entity_poly.type
_entity_poly.pdbx_seq_one_letter_code
_entity_poly.pdbx_strand_id
1 'polypeptide(L)'
;MRKPILALATLLLLVGPAAAQSLQELSFNKQLTLAKVGDVDAQYEVGVAYETGKNVAVDEAEAARWFRQAALQGNVEAQYHLARLVSRGAKGLKQDYPTALKLYQDAAGKGYAPAMDALGQAYQQGRGTEVDLTKAAEWYQKAADEKLADAQNNLGMLYLEGKGVARDLNKAFGLFTAAAEQRDPWGLNNLGGMYEMGWGATVDKTKALDLYQQALAAGNDRAQANIERLQGKSAAVE
;
A
#
# COMPACT_ATOMS: atom_id res chain seq x y z
N MET A 1 35.05 -16.52 -31.13
CA MET A 1 33.85 -17.16 -31.76
C MET A 1 32.73 -17.15 -30.73
N ARG A 2 31.80 -16.23 -30.90
CA ARG A 2 30.61 -16.12 -30.01
C ARG A 2 29.51 -16.92 -30.68
N LYS A 3 29.02 -17.98 -30.01
CA LYS A 3 27.83 -18.74 -30.49
C LYS A 3 26.58 -17.89 -30.21
N PRO A 4 25.64 -17.79 -31.13
CA PRO A 4 24.40 -17.06 -30.95
C PRO A 4 23.46 -17.84 -30.01
N ILE A 5 22.93 -17.13 -29.01
CA ILE A 5 21.77 -17.59 -28.22
C ILE A 5 20.54 -17.32 -29.10
N LEU A 6 20.23 -18.29 -29.95
CA LEU A 6 19.03 -18.29 -30.77
C LEU A 6 18.38 -19.65 -30.62
N ALA A 7 17.62 -19.85 -29.57
CA ALA A 7 16.65 -20.96 -29.48
C ALA A 7 15.85 -20.87 -28.16
N LEU A 8 14.91 -19.95 -28.03
CA LEU A 8 13.77 -20.11 -27.10
C LEU A 8 12.53 -19.27 -27.48
N ALA A 9 12.50 -18.72 -28.70
CA ALA A 9 11.32 -18.02 -29.23
C ALA A 9 10.27 -18.95 -29.88
N THR A 10 10.47 -20.27 -29.86
CA THR A 10 9.62 -21.22 -30.63
C THR A 10 8.71 -22.09 -29.79
N LEU A 11 8.59 -21.86 -28.49
CA LEU A 11 7.64 -22.64 -27.65
C LEU A 11 6.30 -21.93 -27.39
N LEU A 12 6.09 -20.74 -27.96
CA LEU A 12 4.84 -19.96 -27.76
C LEU A 12 3.83 -20.09 -28.92
N LEU A 13 4.05 -20.94 -29.91
CA LEU A 13 3.24 -20.99 -31.14
C LEU A 13 2.39 -22.27 -31.34
N LEU A 14 2.06 -23.00 -30.28
CA LEU A 14 1.15 -24.15 -30.34
C LEU A 14 0.05 -24.12 -29.26
N VAL A 15 -0.43 -22.94 -28.90
CA VAL A 15 -1.70 -22.80 -28.16
C VAL A 15 -2.68 -22.13 -29.14
N GLY A 16 -3.64 -22.90 -29.65
CA GLY A 16 -4.80 -22.37 -30.37
C GLY A 16 -5.58 -21.39 -29.49
N PRO A 17 -6.69 -20.78 -29.97
CA PRO A 17 -7.39 -19.70 -29.29
C PRO A 17 -8.20 -20.16 -28.05
N ALA A 18 -7.58 -20.91 -27.17
CA ALA A 18 -8.01 -21.13 -25.83
C ALA A 18 -7.37 -19.99 -25.00
N ALA A 19 -8.22 -19.14 -24.41
CA ALA A 19 -7.86 -17.99 -23.62
C ALA A 19 -6.48 -18.10 -22.98
N ALA A 20 -5.59 -17.15 -23.27
CA ALA A 20 -4.30 -17.07 -22.60
C ALA A 20 -4.57 -17.02 -21.09
N GLN A 21 -4.28 -18.12 -20.38
CA GLN A 21 -4.41 -18.15 -18.93
C GLN A 21 -3.51 -17.07 -18.36
N SER A 22 -4.05 -16.22 -17.50
CA SER A 22 -3.24 -15.24 -16.79
C SER A 22 -2.16 -15.97 -16.00
N LEU A 23 -0.99 -15.35 -15.82
CA LEU A 23 0.09 -15.93 -15.00
C LEU A 23 -0.40 -16.36 -13.60
N GLN A 24 -1.37 -15.64 -13.05
CA GLN A 24 -1.96 -15.91 -11.73
C GLN A 24 -2.79 -17.20 -11.70
N GLU A 25 -3.31 -17.66 -12.83
CA GLU A 25 -4.07 -18.92 -12.97
C GLU A 25 -3.16 -20.14 -13.19
N LEU A 26 -1.87 -19.92 -13.51
CA LEU A 26 -0.91 -20.99 -13.63
C LEU A 26 -0.59 -21.61 -12.27
N SER A 27 -0.32 -22.93 -12.25
CA SER A 27 0.22 -23.57 -11.07
C SER A 27 1.56 -22.97 -10.66
N PHE A 28 1.87 -22.93 -9.37
CA PHE A 28 3.13 -22.40 -8.83
C PHE A 28 4.37 -22.97 -9.56
N ASN A 29 4.39 -24.28 -9.87
CA ASN A 29 5.50 -24.90 -10.59
C ASN A 29 5.68 -24.36 -12.00
N LYS A 30 4.61 -24.00 -12.69
CA LYS A 30 4.67 -23.37 -14.02
C LYS A 30 5.18 -21.94 -13.91
N GLN A 31 4.67 -21.15 -12.95
CA GLN A 31 5.18 -19.80 -12.65
C GLN A 31 6.67 -19.85 -12.33
N LEU A 32 7.11 -20.77 -11.46
CA LEU A 32 8.50 -20.94 -11.07
C LEU A 32 9.40 -21.31 -12.27
N THR A 33 8.88 -22.10 -13.20
CA THR A 33 9.62 -22.45 -14.42
C THR A 33 9.84 -21.22 -15.31
N LEU A 34 8.81 -20.40 -15.51
CA LEU A 34 8.91 -19.14 -16.26
C LEU A 34 9.84 -18.13 -15.57
N ALA A 35 9.72 -17.99 -14.25
CA ALA A 35 10.58 -17.11 -13.46
C ALA A 35 12.07 -17.49 -13.58
N LYS A 36 12.39 -18.79 -13.57
CA LYS A 36 13.76 -19.31 -13.73
C LYS A 36 14.38 -19.03 -15.10
N VAL A 37 13.57 -18.89 -16.13
CA VAL A 37 14.06 -18.51 -17.48
C VAL A 37 14.06 -17.00 -17.71
N GLY A 38 13.74 -16.20 -16.67
CA GLY A 38 13.90 -14.75 -16.66
C GLY A 38 12.63 -13.95 -16.96
N ASP A 39 11.46 -14.61 -17.04
CA ASP A 39 10.19 -13.91 -17.20
C ASP A 39 9.93 -12.99 -15.98
N VAL A 40 9.80 -11.69 -16.23
CA VAL A 40 9.75 -10.66 -15.19
C VAL A 40 8.49 -10.75 -14.36
N ASP A 41 7.36 -10.96 -15.03
CA ASP A 41 6.06 -11.02 -14.38
C ASP A 41 5.93 -12.32 -13.57
N ALA A 42 6.45 -13.44 -14.10
CA ALA A 42 6.51 -14.67 -13.34
C ALA A 42 7.45 -14.58 -12.12
N GLN A 43 8.56 -13.85 -12.20
CA GLN A 43 9.42 -13.58 -11.04
C GLN A 43 8.67 -12.80 -9.95
N TYR A 44 7.89 -11.79 -10.34
CA TYR A 44 7.04 -11.05 -9.41
C TYR A 44 5.98 -11.96 -8.77
N GLU A 45 5.22 -12.72 -9.56
CA GLU A 45 4.17 -13.64 -9.06
C GLU A 45 4.73 -14.72 -8.13
N VAL A 46 5.91 -15.28 -8.44
CA VAL A 46 6.60 -16.22 -7.54
C VAL A 46 7.03 -15.54 -6.24
N GLY A 47 7.48 -14.29 -6.31
CA GLY A 47 7.76 -13.48 -5.13
C GLY A 47 6.52 -13.29 -4.26
N VAL A 48 5.38 -12.94 -4.85
CA VAL A 48 4.08 -12.81 -4.18
C VAL A 48 3.64 -14.15 -3.55
N ALA A 49 3.82 -15.27 -4.28
CA ALA A 49 3.47 -16.57 -3.77
C ALA A 49 4.25 -16.93 -2.48
N TYR A 50 5.56 -16.66 -2.46
CA TYR A 50 6.39 -16.86 -1.24
C TYR A 50 6.06 -15.85 -0.13
N GLU A 51 5.71 -14.60 -0.45
CA GLU A 51 5.32 -13.60 0.55
C GLU A 51 3.99 -13.96 1.24
N THR A 52 3.02 -14.45 0.47
CA THR A 52 1.64 -14.70 0.94
C THR A 52 1.37 -16.14 1.36
N GLY A 53 2.22 -17.09 0.95
CA GLY A 53 1.97 -18.51 1.15
C GLY A 53 0.99 -19.12 0.15
N LYS A 54 0.74 -18.46 -0.99
CA LYS A 54 -0.18 -18.96 -2.02
C LYS A 54 0.45 -20.15 -2.75
N ASN A 55 -0.06 -21.36 -2.53
CA ASN A 55 0.40 -22.62 -3.13
C ASN A 55 1.85 -23.02 -2.78
N VAL A 56 2.48 -22.38 -1.81
CA VAL A 56 3.82 -22.65 -1.31
C VAL A 56 3.92 -22.19 0.15
N ALA A 57 4.83 -22.73 0.93
CA ALA A 57 5.06 -22.22 2.29
C ALA A 57 5.62 -20.79 2.24
N VAL A 58 5.18 -19.94 3.18
CA VAL A 58 5.70 -18.57 3.31
C VAL A 58 7.21 -18.59 3.53
N ASP A 59 7.93 -17.89 2.67
CA ASP A 59 9.37 -17.65 2.77
C ASP A 59 9.71 -16.24 2.29
N GLU A 60 9.82 -15.30 3.24
CA GLU A 60 10.10 -13.89 2.94
C GLU A 60 11.49 -13.67 2.34
N ALA A 61 12.47 -14.56 2.62
CA ALA A 61 13.80 -14.46 2.04
C ALA A 61 13.77 -14.86 0.55
N GLU A 62 13.05 -15.94 0.21
CA GLU A 62 12.83 -16.31 -1.18
C GLU A 62 11.98 -15.26 -1.91
N ALA A 63 10.93 -14.73 -1.29
CA ALA A 63 10.15 -13.63 -1.85
C ALA A 63 11.05 -12.45 -2.23
N ALA A 64 11.91 -12.01 -1.31
CA ALA A 64 12.83 -10.91 -1.57
C ALA A 64 13.83 -11.20 -2.69
N ARG A 65 14.28 -12.46 -2.85
CA ARG A 65 15.15 -12.85 -3.97
C ARG A 65 14.44 -12.70 -5.31
N TRP A 66 13.21 -13.17 -5.41
CA TRP A 66 12.43 -13.08 -6.62
C TRP A 66 12.02 -11.66 -6.95
N PHE A 67 11.56 -10.89 -5.95
CA PHE A 67 11.29 -9.46 -6.14
C PHE A 67 12.52 -8.69 -6.58
N ARG A 68 13.72 -9.02 -6.04
CA ARG A 68 14.96 -8.37 -6.49
C ARG A 68 15.25 -8.64 -7.95
N GLN A 69 15.03 -9.87 -8.44
CA GLN A 69 15.25 -10.20 -9.85
C GLN A 69 14.27 -9.43 -10.76
N ALA A 70 12.98 -9.41 -10.42
CA ALA A 70 11.99 -8.65 -11.16
C ALA A 70 12.26 -7.13 -11.11
N ALA A 71 12.63 -6.60 -9.93
CA ALA A 71 12.94 -5.18 -9.72
C ALA A 71 14.15 -4.72 -10.56
N LEU A 72 15.19 -5.55 -10.68
CA LEU A 72 16.36 -5.27 -11.52
C LEU A 72 16.00 -5.20 -13.00
N GLN A 73 14.93 -5.86 -13.42
CA GLN A 73 14.39 -5.79 -14.78
C GLN A 73 13.33 -4.69 -14.95
N GLY A 74 13.10 -3.90 -13.90
CA GLY A 74 12.26 -2.71 -13.96
C GLY A 74 10.82 -2.90 -13.51
N ASN A 75 10.45 -4.09 -12.98
CA ASN A 75 9.12 -4.30 -12.43
C ASN A 75 8.90 -3.43 -11.18
N VAL A 76 7.89 -2.57 -11.23
CA VAL A 76 7.65 -1.49 -10.25
C VAL A 76 7.04 -2.04 -8.98
N GLU A 77 6.11 -2.98 -9.11
CA GLU A 77 5.48 -3.68 -8.00
C GLU A 77 6.51 -4.45 -7.19
N ALA A 78 7.41 -5.15 -7.88
CA ALA A 78 8.51 -5.88 -7.23
C ALA A 78 9.47 -4.94 -6.48
N GLN A 79 9.75 -3.74 -7.01
CA GLN A 79 10.53 -2.72 -6.30
C GLN A 79 9.86 -2.33 -4.98
N TYR A 80 8.55 -2.08 -5.01
CA TYR A 80 7.77 -1.75 -3.82
C TYR A 80 7.73 -2.90 -2.80
N HIS A 81 7.43 -4.12 -3.23
CA HIS A 81 7.38 -5.28 -2.33
C HIS A 81 8.74 -5.58 -1.70
N LEU A 82 9.83 -5.50 -2.48
CA LEU A 82 11.19 -5.64 -1.96
C LEU A 82 11.48 -4.55 -0.91
N ALA A 83 11.11 -3.29 -1.20
CA ALA A 83 11.29 -2.19 -0.26
C ALA A 83 10.56 -2.43 1.06
N ARG A 84 9.33 -2.94 1.02
CA ARG A 84 8.57 -3.32 2.22
C ARG A 84 9.26 -4.39 3.04
N LEU A 85 9.74 -5.46 2.40
CA LEU A 85 10.44 -6.56 3.09
C LEU A 85 11.74 -6.06 3.75
N VAL A 86 12.52 -5.26 3.04
CA VAL A 86 13.77 -4.66 3.53
C VAL A 86 13.48 -3.64 4.65
N SER A 87 12.45 -2.82 4.51
CA SER A 87 12.06 -1.81 5.50
C SER A 87 11.66 -2.42 6.85
N ARG A 88 11.00 -3.57 6.86
CA ARG A 88 10.59 -4.22 8.12
C ARG A 88 11.62 -5.19 8.69
N GLY A 89 12.64 -5.54 7.92
CA GLY A 89 13.58 -6.59 8.33
C GLY A 89 12.89 -7.95 8.36
N ALA A 90 12.29 -8.37 7.24
CA ALA A 90 11.59 -9.63 7.13
C ALA A 90 12.49 -10.82 7.47
N LYS A 91 11.90 -11.97 7.82
CA LYS A 91 12.65 -13.16 8.22
C LYS A 91 13.76 -13.51 7.21
N GLY A 92 15.00 -13.55 7.68
CA GLY A 92 16.18 -13.77 6.83
C GLY A 92 16.74 -12.52 6.13
N LEU A 93 16.14 -11.33 6.35
CA LEU A 93 16.59 -10.06 5.82
C LEU A 93 16.93 -9.09 6.95
N LYS A 94 18.08 -8.42 6.83
CA LYS A 94 18.40 -7.31 7.73
C LYS A 94 17.53 -6.11 7.37
N GLN A 95 16.97 -5.43 8.39
CA GLN A 95 16.29 -4.16 8.20
C GLN A 95 17.27 -3.10 7.65
N ASP A 96 16.86 -2.43 6.59
CA ASP A 96 17.66 -1.40 5.91
C ASP A 96 16.73 -0.31 5.35
N TYR A 97 16.47 0.72 6.15
CA TYR A 97 15.62 1.84 5.75
C TYR A 97 16.21 2.67 4.59
N PRO A 98 17.52 2.97 4.52
CA PRO A 98 18.10 3.68 3.37
C PRO A 98 17.89 2.96 2.05
N THR A 99 18.13 1.64 2.02
CA THR A 99 17.88 0.82 0.82
C THR A 99 16.39 0.79 0.46
N ALA A 100 15.51 0.63 1.46
CA ALA A 100 14.06 0.65 1.23
C ALA A 100 13.59 2.00 0.68
N LEU A 101 14.08 3.12 1.23
CA LEU A 101 13.76 4.47 0.76
C LEU A 101 14.12 4.65 -0.72
N LYS A 102 15.29 4.20 -1.14
CA LYS A 102 15.72 4.28 -2.54
C LYS A 102 14.81 3.46 -3.46
N LEU A 103 14.45 2.25 -3.07
CA LEU A 103 13.53 1.41 -3.85
C LEU A 103 12.13 2.04 -3.96
N TYR A 104 11.62 2.66 -2.88
CA TYR A 104 10.37 3.43 -2.94
C TYR A 104 10.49 4.62 -3.87
N GLN A 105 11.63 5.36 -3.84
CA GLN A 105 11.87 6.49 -4.76
C GLN A 105 11.86 6.04 -6.22
N ASP A 106 12.52 4.92 -6.53
CA ASP A 106 12.58 4.36 -7.88
C ASP A 106 11.17 3.96 -8.38
N ALA A 107 10.36 3.32 -7.53
CA ALA A 107 8.99 2.92 -7.86
C ALA A 107 8.05 4.14 -7.97
N ALA A 108 8.13 5.09 -7.03
CA ALA A 108 7.33 6.32 -7.05
C ALA A 108 7.65 7.20 -8.24
N GLY A 109 8.92 7.27 -8.65
CA GLY A 109 9.35 7.98 -9.86
C GLY A 109 8.75 7.44 -11.16
N LYS A 110 8.25 6.18 -11.12
CA LYS A 110 7.52 5.54 -12.22
C LYS A 110 5.99 5.64 -12.09
N GLY A 111 5.50 6.42 -11.13
CA GLY A 111 4.07 6.65 -10.94
C GLY A 111 3.37 5.64 -10.02
N TYR A 112 4.09 4.77 -9.30
CA TYR A 112 3.44 3.77 -8.46
C TYR A 112 2.92 4.37 -7.15
N ALA A 113 1.62 4.57 -7.05
CA ALA A 113 0.98 5.27 -5.93
C ALA A 113 1.25 4.63 -4.54
N PRO A 114 1.27 3.29 -4.36
CA PRO A 114 1.64 2.71 -3.08
C PRO A 114 3.08 3.03 -2.63
N ALA A 115 4.02 3.21 -3.58
CA ALA A 115 5.38 3.63 -3.24
C ALA A 115 5.45 5.13 -2.89
N MET A 116 4.61 5.97 -3.49
CA MET A 116 4.48 7.37 -3.11
C MET A 116 3.97 7.52 -1.68
N ASP A 117 2.94 6.75 -1.30
CA ASP A 117 2.44 6.73 0.09
C ASP A 117 3.52 6.23 1.06
N ALA A 118 4.24 5.16 0.72
CA ALA A 118 5.34 4.65 1.53
C ALA A 118 6.48 5.68 1.71
N LEU A 119 6.76 6.51 0.70
CA LEU A 119 7.67 7.65 0.82
C LEU A 119 7.13 8.71 1.78
N GLY A 120 5.85 9.05 1.68
CA GLY A 120 5.19 9.93 2.64
C GLY A 120 5.38 9.45 4.07
N GLN A 121 5.13 8.18 4.33
CA GLN A 121 5.36 7.55 5.63
C GLN A 121 6.84 7.58 6.05
N ALA A 122 7.77 7.31 5.12
CA ALA A 122 9.20 7.34 5.41
C ALA A 122 9.67 8.73 5.84
N TYR A 123 9.25 9.79 5.15
CA TYR A 123 9.55 11.16 5.54
C TYR A 123 8.84 11.58 6.83
N GLN A 124 7.61 11.15 7.06
CA GLN A 124 6.87 11.44 8.28
C GLN A 124 7.52 10.82 9.53
N GLN A 125 8.15 9.65 9.38
CA GLN A 125 8.69 8.86 10.48
C GLN A 125 10.21 8.92 10.58
N GLY A 126 10.90 9.53 9.61
CA GLY A 126 12.36 9.56 9.56
C GLY A 126 12.99 8.20 9.26
N ARG A 127 12.31 7.35 8.47
CA ARG A 127 12.82 6.02 8.10
C ARG A 127 13.74 6.08 6.88
N GLY A 128 15.04 5.97 7.10
CA GLY A 128 16.06 6.09 6.06
C GLY A 128 16.36 7.53 5.63
N THR A 129 15.75 8.50 6.26
CA THR A 129 15.91 9.93 6.06
C THR A 129 15.61 10.67 7.36
N GLU A 130 15.86 11.97 7.42
CA GLU A 130 15.34 12.82 8.50
C GLU A 130 13.82 13.00 8.37
N VAL A 131 13.17 13.34 9.49
CA VAL A 131 11.74 13.69 9.49
C VAL A 131 11.53 14.97 8.69
N ASP A 132 10.67 14.91 7.68
CA ASP A 132 10.30 16.04 6.85
C ASP A 132 8.80 15.96 6.51
N LEU A 133 7.98 16.63 7.33
CA LEU A 133 6.53 16.59 7.19
C LEU A 133 6.02 17.30 5.94
N THR A 134 6.78 18.28 5.42
CA THR A 134 6.43 18.94 4.16
C THR A 134 6.60 17.98 2.99
N LYS A 135 7.73 17.28 2.91
CA LYS A 135 7.92 16.25 1.91
C LYS A 135 6.93 15.09 2.07
N ALA A 136 6.60 14.71 3.31
CA ALA A 136 5.57 13.71 3.55
C ALA A 136 4.24 14.12 2.91
N ALA A 137 3.80 15.37 3.15
CA ALA A 137 2.58 15.90 2.54
C ALA A 137 2.64 15.94 1.01
N GLU A 138 3.77 16.32 0.42
CA GLU A 138 3.97 16.32 -1.04
C GLU A 138 3.82 14.91 -1.65
N TRP A 139 4.39 13.90 -1.00
CA TRP A 139 4.29 12.52 -1.48
C TRP A 139 2.90 11.93 -1.27
N TYR A 140 2.27 12.20 -0.12
CA TYR A 140 0.87 11.82 0.10
C TYR A 140 -0.06 12.51 -0.91
N GLN A 141 0.19 13.79 -1.26
CA GLN A 141 -0.61 14.48 -2.27
C GLN A 141 -0.54 13.75 -3.62
N LYS A 142 0.67 13.40 -4.08
CA LYS A 142 0.85 12.66 -5.34
C LYS A 142 0.10 11.32 -5.32
N ALA A 143 0.19 10.57 -4.22
CA ALA A 143 -0.53 9.30 -4.09
C ALA A 143 -2.06 9.49 -3.96
N ALA A 144 -2.51 10.57 -3.32
CA ALA A 144 -3.92 10.93 -3.22
C ALA A 144 -4.52 11.36 -4.57
N ASP A 145 -3.74 12.04 -5.41
CA ASP A 145 -4.13 12.40 -6.79
C ASP A 145 -4.35 11.13 -7.66
N GLU A 146 -3.58 10.06 -7.38
CA GLU A 146 -3.80 8.72 -7.95
C GLU A 146 -4.95 7.95 -7.26
N LYS A 147 -5.72 8.62 -6.41
CA LYS A 147 -6.88 8.09 -5.68
C LYS A 147 -6.56 6.96 -4.70
N LEU A 148 -5.34 6.87 -4.19
CA LEU A 148 -5.00 5.91 -3.14
C LEU A 148 -5.65 6.32 -1.80
N ALA A 149 -6.57 5.51 -1.28
CA ALA A 149 -7.35 5.83 -0.08
C ALA A 149 -6.47 6.04 1.17
N ASP A 150 -5.47 5.19 1.38
CA ASP A 150 -4.50 5.33 2.47
C ASP A 150 -3.81 6.71 2.43
N ALA A 151 -3.38 7.15 1.25
CA ALA A 151 -2.73 8.44 1.08
C ALA A 151 -3.69 9.63 1.29
N GLN A 152 -4.92 9.51 0.82
CA GLN A 152 -5.97 10.50 1.09
C GLN A 152 -6.20 10.65 2.59
N ASN A 153 -6.30 9.53 3.31
CA ASN A 153 -6.42 9.54 4.76
C ASN A 153 -5.19 10.16 5.44
N ASN A 154 -3.97 9.75 5.05
CA ASN A 154 -2.74 10.27 5.64
C ASN A 154 -2.57 11.78 5.40
N LEU A 155 -2.85 12.26 4.20
CA LEU A 155 -2.83 13.68 3.87
C LEU A 155 -3.91 14.46 4.63
N GLY A 156 -5.12 13.89 4.74
CA GLY A 156 -6.21 14.45 5.53
C GLY A 156 -5.82 14.69 6.98
N MET A 157 -5.09 13.75 7.57
CA MET A 157 -4.56 13.91 8.94
C MET A 157 -3.54 15.05 9.02
N LEU A 158 -2.66 15.21 8.04
CA LEU A 158 -1.70 16.32 8.04
C LEU A 158 -2.42 17.68 7.96
N TYR A 159 -3.46 17.80 7.12
CA TYR A 159 -4.27 19.02 7.06
C TYR A 159 -5.08 19.27 8.35
N LEU A 160 -5.63 18.22 8.96
CA LEU A 160 -6.37 18.32 10.23
C LEU A 160 -5.49 18.85 11.34
N GLU A 161 -4.25 18.36 11.41
CA GLU A 161 -3.31 18.70 12.48
C GLU A 161 -2.45 19.93 12.19
N GLY A 162 -2.38 20.38 10.94
CA GLY A 162 -1.48 21.46 10.50
C GLY A 162 0.00 21.05 10.53
N LYS A 163 0.29 19.78 10.23
CA LYS A 163 1.65 19.23 10.26
C LYS A 163 2.24 19.16 8.85
N GLY A 164 3.32 19.88 8.59
CA GLY A 164 3.97 19.97 7.28
C GLY A 164 3.18 20.80 6.23
N VAL A 165 1.93 21.10 6.55
CA VAL A 165 1.02 21.95 5.76
C VAL A 165 0.23 22.86 6.71
N ALA A 166 -0.29 23.99 6.21
CA ALA A 166 -1.20 24.83 6.97
C ALA A 166 -2.48 24.03 7.31
N ARG A 167 -2.97 24.15 8.56
CA ARG A 167 -4.20 23.50 8.98
C ARG A 167 -5.37 23.93 8.11
N ASP A 168 -6.10 22.95 7.56
CA ASP A 168 -7.25 23.19 6.69
C ASP A 168 -8.30 22.08 6.88
N LEU A 169 -9.35 22.39 7.64
CA LEU A 169 -10.41 21.45 7.98
C LEU A 169 -11.26 21.07 6.76
N ASN A 170 -11.41 21.97 5.78
CA ASN A 170 -12.18 21.69 4.57
C ASN A 170 -11.45 20.70 3.68
N LYS A 171 -10.13 20.89 3.52
CA LYS A 171 -9.30 19.92 2.79
C LYS A 171 -9.27 18.55 3.49
N ALA A 172 -9.09 18.53 4.82
CA ALA A 172 -9.14 17.30 5.59
C ALA A 172 -10.48 16.58 5.39
N PHE A 173 -11.60 17.30 5.48
CA PHE A 173 -12.94 16.76 5.25
C PHE A 173 -13.08 16.16 3.85
N GLY A 174 -12.66 16.86 2.80
CA GLY A 174 -12.70 16.36 1.42
C GLY A 174 -11.87 15.09 1.23
N LEU A 175 -10.68 15.05 1.79
CA LEU A 175 -9.77 13.89 1.72
C LEU A 175 -10.32 12.67 2.47
N PHE A 176 -10.85 12.86 3.69
CA PHE A 176 -11.49 11.76 4.42
C PHE A 176 -12.76 11.28 3.73
N THR A 177 -13.51 12.19 3.08
CA THR A 177 -14.68 11.81 2.27
C THR A 177 -14.25 10.92 1.11
N ALA A 178 -13.21 11.31 0.36
CA ALA A 178 -12.70 10.54 -0.77
C ALA A 178 -12.17 9.15 -0.35
N ALA A 179 -11.51 9.04 0.81
CA ALA A 179 -11.08 7.76 1.36
C ALA A 179 -12.29 6.90 1.81
N ALA A 180 -13.28 7.52 2.48
CA ALA A 180 -14.48 6.83 2.95
C ALA A 180 -15.36 6.30 1.80
N GLU A 181 -15.45 7.01 0.67
CA GLU A 181 -16.14 6.55 -0.55
C GLU A 181 -15.52 5.24 -1.10
N GLN A 182 -14.23 5.04 -0.87
CA GLN A 182 -13.52 3.80 -1.20
C GLN A 182 -13.63 2.73 -0.10
N ARG A 183 -14.45 2.99 0.94
CA ARG A 183 -14.61 2.14 2.13
C ARG A 183 -13.33 1.95 2.93
N ASP A 184 -12.39 2.92 2.85
CA ASP A 184 -11.21 2.91 3.70
C ASP A 184 -11.62 3.00 5.18
N PRO A 185 -11.20 2.05 6.03
CA PRO A 185 -11.66 1.99 7.41
C PRO A 185 -11.19 3.18 8.27
N TRP A 186 -10.04 3.77 7.94
CA TRP A 186 -9.52 4.94 8.64
C TRP A 186 -10.20 6.23 8.15
N GLY A 187 -10.40 6.34 6.83
CA GLY A 187 -11.16 7.43 6.21
C GLY A 187 -12.59 7.51 6.73
N LEU A 188 -13.29 6.38 6.84
CA LEU A 188 -14.62 6.28 7.43
C LEU A 188 -14.62 6.77 8.89
N ASN A 189 -13.69 6.29 9.72
CA ASN A 189 -13.57 6.71 11.11
C ASN A 189 -13.27 8.21 11.24
N ASN A 190 -12.34 8.73 10.45
CA ASN A 190 -11.93 10.13 10.53
C ASN A 190 -13.03 11.05 10.00
N LEU A 191 -13.75 10.67 8.93
CA LEU A 191 -14.93 11.40 8.47
C LEU A 191 -16.04 11.42 9.52
N GLY A 192 -16.25 10.30 10.24
CA GLY A 192 -17.15 10.25 11.40
C GLY A 192 -16.78 11.29 12.45
N GLY A 193 -15.50 11.41 12.78
CA GLY A 193 -15.00 12.44 13.70
C GLY A 193 -15.24 13.87 13.20
N MET A 194 -15.09 14.11 11.90
CA MET A 194 -15.35 15.42 11.31
C MET A 194 -16.84 15.84 11.49
N TYR A 195 -17.79 14.91 11.24
CA TYR A 195 -19.20 15.17 11.48
C TYR A 195 -19.54 15.32 12.95
N GLU A 196 -18.94 14.56 13.83
CA GLU A 196 -19.16 14.67 15.27
C GLU A 196 -18.76 16.03 15.82
N MET A 197 -17.60 16.54 15.38
CA MET A 197 -17.00 17.79 15.87
C MET A 197 -17.46 19.03 15.07
N GLY A 198 -18.16 18.86 13.97
CA GLY A 198 -18.52 19.97 13.10
C GLY A 198 -17.30 20.57 12.36
N TRP A 199 -16.28 19.76 12.04
CA TRP A 199 -15.08 20.19 11.34
C TRP A 199 -15.25 20.02 9.83
N GLY A 200 -15.30 21.12 9.09
CA GLY A 200 -15.53 21.12 7.64
C GLY A 200 -16.97 20.76 7.23
N ALA A 201 -17.86 20.47 8.18
CA ALA A 201 -19.29 20.21 7.99
C ALA A 201 -20.07 20.63 9.23
N THR A 202 -21.41 20.71 9.12
CA THR A 202 -22.28 20.86 10.30
C THR A 202 -22.24 19.61 11.17
N VAL A 203 -22.37 19.79 12.50
CA VAL A 203 -22.43 18.66 13.43
C VAL A 203 -23.60 17.73 13.07
N ASP A 204 -23.29 16.46 12.89
CA ASP A 204 -24.27 15.39 12.63
C ASP A 204 -23.82 14.10 13.33
N LYS A 205 -24.32 13.92 14.56
CA LYS A 205 -23.97 12.75 15.38
C LYS A 205 -24.56 11.45 14.84
N THR A 206 -25.70 11.53 14.13
CA THR A 206 -26.31 10.35 13.52
C THR A 206 -25.43 9.82 12.39
N LYS A 207 -24.98 10.73 11.51
CA LYS A 207 -24.05 10.39 10.43
C LYS A 207 -22.68 9.95 10.95
N ALA A 208 -22.18 10.59 12.01
CA ALA A 208 -20.94 10.17 12.68
C ALA A 208 -21.04 8.73 13.18
N LEU A 209 -22.15 8.38 13.85
CA LEU A 209 -22.38 7.03 14.36
C LEU A 209 -22.44 5.99 13.23
N ASP A 210 -23.14 6.29 12.14
CA ASP A 210 -23.21 5.41 10.96
C ASP A 210 -21.83 5.18 10.34
N LEU A 211 -21.02 6.24 10.18
CA LEU A 211 -19.66 6.16 9.65
C LEU A 211 -18.72 5.35 10.55
N TYR A 212 -18.84 5.50 11.87
CA TYR A 212 -18.07 4.67 12.81
C TYR A 212 -18.47 3.20 12.75
N GLN A 213 -19.77 2.90 12.60
CA GLN A 213 -20.24 1.53 12.41
C GLN A 213 -19.72 0.91 11.11
N GLN A 214 -19.71 1.66 10.03
CA GLN A 214 -19.11 1.24 8.77
C GLN A 214 -17.58 1.02 8.90
N ALA A 215 -16.86 1.91 9.62
CA ALA A 215 -15.44 1.78 9.88
C ALA A 215 -15.13 0.50 10.68
N LEU A 216 -15.93 0.21 11.71
CA LEU A 216 -15.79 -1.02 12.50
C LEU A 216 -16.03 -2.26 11.64
N ALA A 217 -17.09 -2.26 10.83
CA ALA A 217 -17.38 -3.36 9.90
C ALA A 217 -16.29 -3.55 8.84
N ALA A 218 -15.57 -2.48 8.48
CA ALA A 218 -14.42 -2.51 7.58
C ALA A 218 -13.10 -2.88 8.28
N GLY A 219 -13.10 -3.17 9.59
CA GLY A 219 -11.94 -3.63 10.35
C GLY A 219 -11.19 -2.55 11.14
N ASN A 220 -11.76 -1.36 11.32
CA ASN A 220 -11.17 -0.35 12.21
C ASN A 220 -11.71 -0.49 13.64
N ASP A 221 -11.02 -1.28 14.45
CA ASP A 221 -11.42 -1.53 15.85
C ASP A 221 -11.47 -0.25 16.71
N ARG A 222 -10.74 0.81 16.35
CA ARG A 222 -10.78 2.10 17.07
C ARG A 222 -12.15 2.78 16.97
N ALA A 223 -12.94 2.47 15.95
CA ALA A 223 -14.29 2.99 15.79
C ALA A 223 -15.25 2.52 16.91
N GLN A 224 -14.99 1.37 17.52
CA GLN A 224 -15.80 0.85 18.63
C GLN A 224 -15.88 1.86 19.80
N ALA A 225 -14.75 2.42 20.24
CA ALA A 225 -14.72 3.41 21.31
C ALA A 225 -15.50 4.69 20.96
N ASN A 226 -15.46 5.11 19.68
CA ASN A 226 -16.23 6.26 19.21
C ASN A 226 -17.75 5.98 19.22
N ILE A 227 -18.16 4.78 18.84
CA ILE A 227 -19.56 4.32 18.90
C ILE A 227 -20.07 4.34 20.35
N GLU A 228 -19.33 3.73 21.28
CA GLU A 228 -19.70 3.67 22.70
C GLU A 228 -19.81 5.05 23.32
N ARG A 229 -18.91 5.95 23.02
CA ARG A 229 -18.92 7.34 23.49
C ARG A 229 -20.16 8.08 22.98
N LEU A 230 -20.50 7.97 21.70
CA LEU A 230 -21.70 8.61 21.13
C LEU A 230 -23.00 8.05 21.67
N GLN A 231 -23.03 6.76 22.04
CA GLN A 231 -24.21 6.08 22.60
C GLN A 231 -24.35 6.29 24.13
N GLY A 232 -23.43 7.04 24.76
CA GLY A 232 -23.43 7.23 26.21
C GLY A 232 -23.05 5.97 27.00
N LYS A 233 -22.42 4.99 26.35
CA LYS A 233 -21.98 3.73 26.95
C LYS A 233 -20.50 3.78 27.35
N SER A 234 -19.91 4.98 27.51
CA SER A 234 -18.54 5.12 28.01
C SER A 234 -18.38 4.33 29.29
N ALA A 235 -17.43 3.39 29.32
CA ALA A 235 -17.20 2.54 30.49
C ALA A 235 -17.09 3.41 31.74
N ALA A 236 -17.96 3.15 32.70
CA ALA A 236 -17.70 3.55 34.06
C ALA A 236 -16.37 2.86 34.44
N VAL A 237 -15.34 3.66 34.59
CA VAL A 237 -14.07 3.19 35.19
C VAL A 237 -14.40 2.88 36.65
N GLU A 238 -14.55 1.56 36.98
CA GLU A 238 -14.50 1.08 38.33
C GLU A 238 -13.07 1.15 38.88
#